data_f492b6d34d9fa965d42288e375e2889a
#
_entry.id   f492b6d34d9fa965d42288e375e2889a
#
_cell.length_a   1.000
_cell.length_b   1.000
_cell.length_c   1.000
_cell.angle_alpha   90.00
_cell.angle_beta   90.00
_cell.angle_gamma   90.00
#
_symmetry.space_group_name_H-M   'P 1'
#
loop_
_entity.id
_entity.type
_entity.pdbx_description
1 polymer ?
#
loop_
_entity_poly.entity_id
_entity_poly.type
_entity_poly.pdbx_seq_one_letter_code
_entity_poly.pdbx_strand_id
1 'polypeptide(L)'
;MPVLATPRLIALMENAALQAAAPALDEGMTTVGGEISVKHLAPSPVGATIEAHALLVSVEGRKLTFDLSAQQLQPADDHGGKLVGEGTHVRFIVHRQKFLDKL
;
A
#
# COMPACT_ATOMS: atom_id res chain seq x y z
N MET A 1 2.44 0.06 -24.15
CA MET A 1 3.86 -0.08 -23.80
C MET A 1 4.02 -0.97 -22.58
N PRO A 2 5.03 -1.80 -22.52
CA PRO A 2 5.24 -2.70 -21.38
C PRO A 2 5.86 -1.96 -20.19
N VAL A 3 5.02 -1.31 -19.40
CA VAL A 3 5.40 -0.60 -18.19
C VAL A 3 4.50 -1.02 -17.03
N LEU A 4 4.92 -0.75 -15.81
CA LEU A 4 4.12 -1.00 -14.62
C LEU A 4 2.84 -0.17 -14.69
N ALA A 5 1.70 -0.86 -14.70
CA ALA A 5 0.39 -0.18 -14.74
C ALA A 5 0.06 0.44 -13.38
N THR A 6 -0.54 1.62 -13.40
CA THR A 6 -0.93 2.31 -12.17
C THR A 6 -1.79 1.47 -11.23
N PRO A 7 -2.81 0.72 -11.70
CA PRO A 7 -3.58 -0.15 -10.80
C PRO A 7 -2.74 -1.19 -10.07
N ARG A 8 -1.69 -1.71 -10.70
CA ARG A 8 -0.81 -2.69 -10.07
C ARG A 8 0.08 -2.05 -9.02
N LEU A 9 0.55 -0.83 -9.27
CA LEU A 9 1.30 -0.06 -8.28
C LEU A 9 0.43 0.19 -7.05
N ILE A 10 -0.80 0.62 -7.25
CA ILE A 10 -1.75 0.86 -6.15
C ILE A 10 -1.98 -0.43 -5.35
N ALA A 11 -2.17 -1.56 -6.02
CA ALA A 11 -2.36 -2.85 -5.35
C ALA A 11 -1.17 -3.23 -4.48
N LEU A 12 0.06 -3.00 -4.96
CA LEU A 12 1.27 -3.24 -4.17
C LEU A 12 1.30 -2.38 -2.90
N MET A 13 0.94 -1.10 -3.03
CA MET A 13 0.93 -0.17 -1.91
C MET A 13 -0.17 -0.49 -0.90
N GLU A 14 -1.36 -0.87 -1.37
CA GLU A 14 -2.44 -1.31 -0.49
C GLU A 14 -2.04 -2.58 0.29
N ASN A 15 -1.40 -3.51 -0.39
CA ASN A 15 -0.94 -4.74 0.25
C ASN A 15 0.14 -4.46 1.30
N ALA A 16 1.03 -3.51 1.06
CA ALA A 16 2.01 -3.09 2.05
C ALA A 16 1.34 -2.55 3.32
N ALA A 17 0.29 -1.76 3.18
CA ALA A 17 -0.47 -1.23 4.31
C ALA A 17 -1.21 -2.34 5.06
N LEU A 18 -1.83 -3.28 4.35
CA LEU A 18 -2.50 -4.43 4.94
C LEU A 18 -1.52 -5.25 5.79
N GLN A 19 -0.35 -5.54 5.26
CA GLN A 19 0.67 -6.31 5.95
C GLN A 19 1.29 -5.55 7.13
N ALA A 20 1.44 -4.23 7.02
CA ALA A 20 1.95 -3.40 8.09
C ALA A 20 1.00 -3.40 9.31
N ALA A 21 -0.31 -3.44 9.07
CA ALA A 21 -1.31 -3.44 10.15
C ALA A 21 -1.50 -4.82 10.79
N ALA A 22 -1.37 -5.90 10.02
CA ALA A 22 -1.75 -7.24 10.44
C ALA A 22 -1.14 -7.72 11.77
N PRO A 23 0.17 -7.51 12.04
CA PRO A 23 0.76 -8.00 13.30
C PRO A 23 0.21 -7.35 14.57
N ALA A 24 -0.38 -6.16 14.46
CA ALA A 24 -0.93 -5.42 15.60
C ALA A 24 -2.41 -5.68 15.83
N LEU A 25 -3.06 -6.44 14.97
CA LEU A 25 -4.49 -6.71 15.09
C LEU A 25 -4.78 -7.92 15.98
N ASP A 26 -5.89 -7.83 16.72
CA ASP A 26 -6.39 -8.96 17.51
C ASP A 26 -6.92 -10.07 16.58
N GLU A 27 -6.98 -11.28 17.12
CA GLU A 27 -7.54 -12.42 16.39
C GLU A 27 -8.98 -12.12 15.91
N GLY A 28 -9.27 -12.49 14.68
CA GLY A 28 -10.57 -12.25 14.06
C GLY A 28 -10.73 -10.85 13.48
N MET A 29 -9.75 -9.97 13.66
CA MET A 29 -9.78 -8.62 13.12
C MET A 29 -8.97 -8.53 11.83
N THR A 30 -9.41 -7.66 10.94
CA THR A 30 -8.68 -7.33 9.71
C THR A 30 -8.90 -5.86 9.39
N THR A 31 -8.34 -5.40 8.27
CA THR A 31 -8.60 -4.05 7.79
C THR A 31 -9.15 -4.06 6.38
N VAL A 32 -9.98 -3.07 6.09
CA VAL A 32 -10.51 -2.83 4.74
C VAL A 32 -10.11 -1.44 4.28
N GLY A 33 -9.86 -1.29 2.99
CA GLY A 33 -9.52 0.01 2.42
C GLY A 33 -10.73 0.93 2.38
N GLY A 34 -10.54 2.17 2.79
CA GLY A 34 -11.57 3.21 2.75
C GLY A 34 -11.26 4.30 1.75
N GLU A 35 -10.00 4.68 1.64
CA GLU A 35 -9.59 5.79 0.79
C GLU A 35 -8.13 5.60 0.37
N ILE A 36 -7.80 5.95 -0.86
CA ILE A 36 -6.42 5.93 -1.34
C ILE A 36 -6.19 7.07 -2.33
N SER A 37 -5.05 7.75 -2.16
CA SER A 37 -4.60 8.79 -3.08
C SER A 37 -3.14 8.53 -3.39
N VAL A 38 -2.83 8.22 -4.65
CA VAL A 38 -1.49 7.84 -5.09
C VAL A 38 -1.11 8.64 -6.32
N LYS A 39 0.13 9.11 -6.33
CA LYS A 39 0.76 9.69 -7.51
C LYS A 39 1.75 8.67 -8.07
N HIS A 40 1.58 8.32 -9.34
CA HIS A 40 2.51 7.47 -10.07
C HIS A 40 3.53 8.39 -10.74
N LEU A 41 4.70 8.52 -10.10
CA LEU A 41 5.68 9.56 -10.40
C LEU A 41 6.56 9.25 -11.61
N ALA A 42 6.82 7.97 -11.86
CA ALA A 42 7.71 7.57 -12.94
C ALA A 42 7.36 6.16 -13.43
N PRO A 43 7.53 5.90 -14.74
CA PRO A 43 7.29 4.57 -15.27
C PRO A 43 8.38 3.59 -14.87
N SER A 44 8.04 2.31 -14.82
CA SER A 44 8.99 1.22 -14.58
C SER A 44 8.85 0.17 -15.67
N PRO A 45 9.97 -0.36 -16.19
CA PRO A 45 9.94 -1.36 -17.25
C PRO A 45 9.47 -2.72 -16.75
N VAL A 46 9.08 -3.59 -17.67
CA VAL A 46 8.81 -5.00 -17.36
C VAL A 46 10.06 -5.64 -16.78
N GLY A 47 9.89 -6.44 -15.73
CA GLY A 47 10.99 -7.09 -15.03
C GLY A 47 11.64 -6.24 -13.94
N ALA A 48 11.20 -4.99 -13.77
CA ALA A 48 11.68 -4.16 -12.68
C ALA A 48 11.29 -4.74 -11.32
N THR A 49 12.15 -4.55 -10.33
CA THR A 49 11.84 -4.89 -8.94
C THR A 49 11.32 -3.64 -8.25
N ILE A 50 10.10 -3.70 -7.76
CA ILE A 50 9.42 -2.58 -7.09
C ILE A 50 9.18 -2.97 -5.64
N GLU A 51 9.58 -2.10 -4.72
CA GLU A 51 9.34 -2.28 -3.29
C GLU A 51 8.39 -1.21 -2.79
N ALA A 52 7.27 -1.63 -2.20
CA ALA A 52 6.29 -0.73 -1.62
C ALA A 52 6.44 -0.71 -0.10
N HIS A 53 6.28 0.47 0.48
CA HIS A 53 6.33 0.69 1.92
C HIS A 53 5.09 1.43 2.39
N ALA A 54 4.61 1.06 3.57
CA ALA A 54 3.53 1.76 4.25
C ALA A 54 3.98 2.11 5.66
N LEU A 55 3.86 3.40 6.00
CA LEU A 55 4.15 3.91 7.33
C LEU A 55 2.86 4.35 7.99
N LEU A 56 2.50 3.76 9.12
CA LEU A 56 1.34 4.17 9.89
C LEU A 56 1.62 5.52 10.55
N VAL A 57 0.85 6.54 10.19
CA VAL A 57 1.06 7.91 10.66
C VAL A 57 -0.04 8.41 11.59
N SER A 58 -1.21 7.75 11.61
CA SER A 58 -2.32 8.16 12.48
C SER A 58 -3.20 6.97 12.81
N VAL A 59 -3.64 6.92 14.06
CA VAL A 59 -4.64 5.98 14.57
C VAL A 59 -5.73 6.77 15.29
N GLU A 60 -6.96 6.71 14.75
CA GLU A 60 -8.11 7.38 15.35
C GLU A 60 -9.24 6.36 15.50
N GLY A 61 -9.31 5.73 16.68
CA GLY A 61 -10.26 4.62 16.88
C GLY A 61 -9.92 3.45 15.95
N ARG A 62 -10.81 3.15 15.02
CA ARG A 62 -10.61 2.07 14.03
C ARG A 62 -10.02 2.56 12.71
N LYS A 63 -9.79 3.86 12.59
CA LYS A 63 -9.27 4.46 11.38
C LYS A 63 -7.74 4.52 11.44
N LEU A 64 -7.11 3.92 10.45
CA LEU A 64 -5.66 3.90 10.28
C LEU A 64 -5.29 4.70 9.04
N THR A 65 -4.36 5.64 9.19
CA THR A 65 -3.85 6.41 8.05
C THR A 65 -2.39 6.07 7.83
N PHE A 66 -2.05 5.78 6.58
CA PHE A 66 -0.70 5.41 6.17
C PHE A 66 -0.15 6.40 5.17
N ASP A 67 1.15 6.68 5.28
CA ASP A 67 1.92 7.23 4.17
C ASP A 67 2.46 6.07 3.35
N LEU A 68 2.36 6.18 2.03
CA LEU A 68 2.77 5.14 1.09
C LEU A 68 3.92 5.64 0.22
N SER A 69 4.84 4.73 -0.07
CA SER A 69 5.87 4.97 -1.06
C SER A 69 6.18 3.70 -1.82
N ALA A 70 6.69 3.84 -3.04
CA ALA A 70 7.16 2.71 -3.83
C ALA A 70 8.43 3.11 -4.56
N GLN A 71 9.42 2.24 -4.53
CA GLN A 71 10.72 2.45 -5.14
C GLN A 71 11.05 1.34 -6.12
N GLN A 72 11.64 1.72 -7.25
CA GLN A 72 12.24 0.76 -8.17
C GLN A 72 13.66 0.46 -7.70
N LEU A 73 13.91 -0.78 -7.28
CA LEU A 73 15.21 -1.20 -6.81
C LEU A 73 16.10 -1.68 -7.96
N GLN A 74 15.50 -2.30 -8.97
CA GLN A 74 16.18 -2.79 -10.15
C GLN A 74 15.32 -2.54 -11.40
N PRO A 75 15.87 -2.04 -12.50
CA PRO A 75 17.24 -1.50 -12.57
C PRO A 75 17.42 -0.26 -11.68
N ALA A 76 18.54 -0.21 -10.99
CA ALA A 76 18.87 0.93 -10.13
C ALA A 76 19.29 2.15 -10.95
N ASP A 77 19.03 3.34 -10.42
CA ASP A 77 19.57 4.58 -10.98
C ASP A 77 20.93 4.91 -10.34
N ASP A 78 21.49 6.08 -10.66
CA ASP A 78 22.80 6.51 -10.15
C ASP A 78 22.82 6.71 -8.63
N HIS A 79 21.67 6.80 -7.99
CA HIS A 79 21.52 7.02 -6.56
C HIS A 79 20.97 5.81 -5.81
N GLY A 80 20.90 4.65 -6.44
CA GLY A 80 20.29 3.45 -5.89
C GLY A 80 18.85 3.30 -6.32
N GLY A 81 17.89 3.32 -5.37
CA GLY A 81 16.47 3.20 -5.68
C GLY A 81 15.89 4.46 -6.29
N LYS A 82 14.87 4.29 -7.12
CA LYS A 82 14.14 5.39 -7.76
C LYS A 82 12.73 5.44 -7.21
N LEU A 83 12.29 6.58 -6.69
CA LEU A 83 10.91 6.75 -6.23
C LEU A 83 9.98 6.77 -7.44
N VAL A 84 9.05 5.83 -7.49
CA VAL A 84 8.10 5.68 -8.61
C VAL A 84 6.66 5.94 -8.20
N GLY A 85 6.36 5.97 -6.92
CA GLY A 85 5.02 6.29 -6.44
C GLY A 85 5.04 6.77 -5.00
N GLU A 86 4.06 7.59 -4.64
CA GLU A 86 3.84 8.04 -3.27
C GLU A 86 2.37 8.39 -3.07
N GLY A 87 1.91 8.36 -1.83
CA GLY A 87 0.54 8.73 -1.54
C GLY A 87 0.15 8.52 -0.09
N THR A 88 -1.15 8.53 0.12
CA THR A 88 -1.77 8.29 1.42
C THR A 88 -2.88 7.24 1.28
N HIS A 89 -3.13 6.52 2.36
CA HIS A 89 -4.12 5.44 2.37
C HIS A 89 -4.78 5.35 3.73
N VAL A 90 -6.09 5.22 3.73
CA VAL A 90 -6.89 5.03 4.93
C VAL A 90 -7.46 3.63 4.92
N ARG A 91 -7.30 2.91 6.04
CA ARG A 91 -7.90 1.62 6.26
C ARG A 91 -8.70 1.63 7.55
N PHE A 92 -9.70 0.78 7.63
CA PHE A 92 -10.54 0.64 8.81
C PHE A 92 -10.44 -0.77 9.37
N ILE A 93 -10.26 -0.86 10.70
CA ILE A 93 -10.26 -2.13 11.41
C ILE A 93 -11.70 -2.64 11.50
N VAL A 94 -11.92 -3.88 11.07
CA VAL A 94 -13.23 -4.52 11.10
C VAL A 94 -13.12 -5.93 11.68
N HIS A 95 -14.19 -6.40 12.28
CA HIS A 95 -14.31 -7.82 12.65
C HIS A 95 -14.60 -8.60 11.36
N ARG A 96 -13.67 -9.48 10.98
CA ARG A 96 -13.71 -10.15 9.68
C ARG A 96 -15.03 -10.87 9.42
N GLN A 97 -15.47 -11.70 10.35
CA GLN A 97 -16.70 -12.48 10.16
C GLN A 97 -17.95 -11.59 10.10
N LYS A 98 -18.03 -10.60 11.00
CA LYS A 98 -19.15 -9.65 10.99
C LYS A 98 -19.21 -8.84 9.70
N PHE A 99 -18.06 -8.45 9.17
CA PHE A 99 -17.98 -7.73 7.92
C PHE A 99 -18.46 -8.60 6.75
N LEU A 100 -17.99 -9.85 6.68
CA LEU A 100 -18.41 -10.80 5.64
C LEU A 100 -19.90 -11.09 5.70
N ASP A 101 -20.48 -11.19 6.91
CA ASP A 101 -21.91 -11.49 7.10
C ASP A 101 -22.83 -10.37 6.60
N LYS A 102 -22.30 -9.14 6.44
CA LYS A 102 -23.05 -7.99 5.92
C LYS A 102 -23.05 -7.91 4.40
N LEU A 103 -22.20 -8.69 3.75
CA LEU A 103 -22.11 -8.70 2.28
C LEU A 103 -23.19 -9.63 1.66
#